data_29718de43ce0a78cec11db02566fc60b
#
_entry.id   29718de43ce0a78cec11db02566fc60b
#
_cell.length_a   1.000
_cell.length_b   1.000
_cell.length_c   1.000
_cell.angle_alpha   90.00
_cell.angle_beta   90.00
_cell.angle_gamma   90.00
#
_symmetry.space_group_name_H-M   'P 1'
#
loop_
_entity.id
_entity.type
_entity.pdbx_description
1 polymer ?
#
loop_
_entity_poly.entity_id
_entity_poly.type
_entity_poly.pdbx_seq_one_letter_code
_entity_poly.pdbx_strand_id
1 'polypeptide(L)'
;MGARLLVPINRPIAMTYSNMERKQKIVSTRLRFLLAAKALRPLLPLLKVGYKEKYRRDRRVRPFNHAMQQVLKNGIVGEYPDLQVDYSRILLSDGSYDRLSAVELSRDESGLQIKYAIDAAGKADDVVLWTALCVEKEEALAVQGKRSNGTLQSAVPSHLIECRFHHYITVCDRDYKRFSRSQYLGMI
;
A
#
# COMPACT_ATOMS: atom_id res chain seq x y z
N MET A 1 12.96 -75.54 7.37
CA MET A 1 13.19 -74.24 8.10
C MET A 1 13.66 -73.22 7.10
N GLY A 2 12.75 -72.39 6.62
CA GLY A 2 13.04 -71.32 5.62
C GLY A 2 13.10 -69.97 6.30
N ALA A 3 14.27 -69.34 6.37
CA ALA A 3 14.46 -67.99 6.88
C ALA A 3 13.93 -67.00 5.88
N ARG A 4 12.90 -66.22 6.26
CA ARG A 4 12.43 -65.03 5.49
C ARG A 4 13.37 -63.87 5.78
N LEU A 5 14.13 -63.46 4.75
CA LEU A 5 14.86 -62.22 4.75
C LEU A 5 13.84 -61.03 4.67
N LEU A 6 13.79 -60.23 5.74
CA LEU A 6 13.10 -58.96 5.74
C LEU A 6 13.95 -57.92 5.00
N VAL A 7 13.53 -57.53 3.80
CA VAL A 7 14.10 -56.41 3.07
C VAL A 7 13.59 -55.10 3.70
N PRO A 8 14.47 -54.16 4.14
CA PRO A 8 14.02 -52.89 4.64
C PRO A 8 13.40 -52.09 3.49
N ILE A 9 12.12 -51.72 3.68
CA ILE A 9 11.41 -50.82 2.73
C ILE A 9 12.03 -49.44 2.89
N ASN A 10 12.93 -49.13 1.96
CA ASN A 10 13.49 -47.79 1.82
C ASN A 10 12.34 -46.84 1.40
N ARG A 11 11.77 -46.09 2.34
CA ARG A 11 10.81 -45.03 2.04
C ARG A 11 11.52 -43.94 1.23
N PRO A 12 11.03 -43.54 0.05
CA PRO A 12 11.78 -42.70 -0.84
C PRO A 12 11.95 -41.27 -0.30
N ILE A 13 13.18 -40.79 -0.42
CA ILE A 13 13.65 -39.43 -0.14
C ILE A 13 12.73 -38.35 -0.75
N ALA A 14 12.02 -38.66 -1.84
CA ALA A 14 11.02 -37.80 -2.48
C ALA A 14 9.89 -37.29 -1.56
N MET A 15 9.48 -38.07 -0.55
CA MET A 15 8.45 -37.66 0.41
C MET A 15 8.92 -36.55 1.36
N THR A 16 10.22 -36.49 1.65
CA THR A 16 10.84 -35.48 2.52
C THR A 16 10.97 -34.12 1.82
N TYR A 17 11.34 -34.13 0.53
CA TYR A 17 11.42 -32.91 -0.29
C TYR A 17 10.06 -32.25 -0.47
N SER A 18 9.02 -32.97 -0.80
CA SER A 18 7.65 -32.47 -0.92
C SER A 18 7.13 -31.80 0.38
N ASN A 19 7.49 -32.37 1.54
CA ASN A 19 7.11 -31.79 2.84
C ASN A 19 7.90 -30.49 3.15
N MET A 20 9.16 -30.40 2.76
CA MET A 20 9.97 -29.18 2.91
C MET A 20 9.45 -28.05 2.01
N GLU A 21 9.18 -28.32 0.75
CA GLU A 21 8.59 -27.33 -0.17
C GLU A 21 7.23 -26.82 0.32
N ARG A 22 6.38 -27.72 0.82
CA ARG A 22 5.08 -27.35 1.40
C ARG A 22 5.25 -26.44 2.62
N LYS A 23 6.20 -26.75 3.51
CA LYS A 23 6.52 -25.90 4.68
C LYS A 23 7.02 -24.53 4.25
N GLN A 24 7.92 -24.46 3.28
CA GLN A 24 8.43 -23.19 2.74
C GLN A 24 7.32 -22.33 2.13
N LYS A 25 6.41 -22.91 1.34
CA LYS A 25 5.24 -22.22 0.80
C LYS A 25 4.34 -21.62 1.89
N ILE A 26 4.10 -22.36 2.97
CA ILE A 26 3.31 -21.88 4.11
C ILE A 26 4.00 -20.69 4.80
N VAL A 27 5.31 -20.81 5.07
CA VAL A 27 6.08 -19.74 5.72
C VAL A 27 6.16 -18.51 4.83
N SER A 28 6.43 -18.67 3.54
CA SER A 28 6.42 -17.60 2.54
C SER A 28 5.07 -16.88 2.51
N THR A 29 3.96 -17.61 2.47
CA THR A 29 2.63 -17.03 2.49
C THR A 29 2.38 -16.21 3.76
N ARG A 30 2.74 -16.74 4.93
CA ARG A 30 2.62 -16.02 6.21
C ARG A 30 3.45 -14.74 6.22
N LEU A 31 4.69 -14.79 5.72
CA LEU A 31 5.56 -13.63 5.65
C LEU A 31 4.98 -12.55 4.72
N ARG A 32 4.44 -12.94 3.56
CA ARG A 32 3.75 -11.99 2.64
C ARG A 32 2.59 -11.27 3.33
N PHE A 33 1.75 -11.99 4.08
CA PHE A 33 0.66 -11.40 4.85
C PHE A 33 1.16 -10.47 5.95
N LEU A 34 2.21 -10.83 6.66
CA LEU A 34 2.83 -10.01 7.71
C LEU A 34 3.36 -8.69 7.13
N LEU A 35 4.13 -8.76 6.04
CA LEU A 35 4.68 -7.58 5.36
C LEU A 35 3.58 -6.65 4.86
N ALA A 36 2.56 -7.20 4.20
CA ALA A 36 1.42 -6.42 3.70
C ALA A 36 0.64 -5.76 4.86
N ALA A 37 0.38 -6.48 5.95
CA ALA A 37 -0.32 -5.94 7.11
C ALA A 37 0.50 -4.82 7.78
N LYS A 38 1.82 -5.00 7.94
CA LYS A 38 2.73 -4.00 8.51
C LYS A 38 2.73 -2.72 7.66
N ALA A 39 2.86 -2.84 6.33
CA ALA A 39 2.86 -1.71 5.42
C ALA A 39 1.54 -0.92 5.42
N LEU A 40 0.39 -1.60 5.58
CA LEU A 40 -0.92 -0.96 5.54
C LEU A 40 -1.39 -0.41 6.89
N ARG A 41 -0.78 -0.82 8.00
CA ARG A 41 -1.20 -0.42 9.35
C ARG A 41 -1.24 1.09 9.55
N PRO A 42 -0.19 1.87 9.24
CA PRO A 42 -0.22 3.33 9.39
C PRO A 42 -1.20 4.02 8.43
N LEU A 43 -1.62 3.34 7.38
CA LEU A 43 -2.50 3.87 6.34
C LEU A 43 -3.99 3.56 6.58
N LEU A 44 -4.34 2.82 7.64
CA LEU A 44 -5.71 2.37 7.92
C LEU A 44 -6.77 3.48 7.86
N PRO A 45 -6.58 4.68 8.46
CA PRO A 45 -7.58 5.75 8.38
C PRO A 45 -7.83 6.19 6.94
N LEU A 46 -6.76 6.28 6.14
CA LEU A 46 -6.78 6.72 4.74
C LEU A 46 -7.45 5.69 3.82
N LEU A 47 -7.17 4.41 4.06
CA LEU A 47 -7.82 3.31 3.33
C LEU A 47 -9.33 3.31 3.53
N LYS A 48 -9.82 3.61 4.75
CA LYS A 48 -11.26 3.73 5.03
C LYS A 48 -11.91 4.83 4.18
N VAL A 49 -11.20 5.93 3.96
CA VAL A 49 -11.65 7.03 3.11
C VAL A 49 -11.54 6.66 1.64
N GLY A 50 -10.36 6.30 1.16
CA GLY A 50 -10.07 6.08 -0.25
C GLY A 50 -10.83 4.92 -0.90
N TYR A 51 -11.19 3.89 -0.12
CA TYR A 51 -12.00 2.75 -0.58
C TYR A 51 -13.49 2.85 -0.22
N LYS A 52 -13.95 4.01 0.29
CA LYS A 52 -15.35 4.24 0.68
C LYS A 52 -16.32 3.99 -0.47
N GLU A 53 -15.98 4.40 -1.68
CA GLU A 53 -16.80 4.18 -2.87
C GLU A 53 -17.01 2.68 -3.15
N LYS A 54 -15.94 1.89 -3.15
CA LYS A 54 -16.00 0.45 -3.38
C LYS A 54 -16.79 -0.28 -2.28
N TYR A 55 -16.54 0.08 -1.02
CA TYR A 55 -17.30 -0.47 0.12
C TYR A 55 -18.78 -0.14 0.07
N ARG A 56 -19.14 1.04 -0.43
CA ARG A 56 -20.55 1.43 -0.61
C ARG A 56 -21.24 0.59 -1.69
N ARG A 57 -20.51 0.22 -2.75
CA ARG A 57 -21.01 -0.65 -3.83
C ARG A 57 -21.11 -2.13 -3.40
N ASP A 58 -20.13 -2.61 -2.65
CA ASP A 58 -20.10 -3.97 -2.11
C ASP A 58 -19.65 -3.98 -0.64
N ARG A 59 -20.61 -4.09 0.27
CA ARG A 59 -20.37 -4.10 1.73
C ARG A 59 -19.65 -5.35 2.24
N ARG A 60 -19.51 -6.40 1.42
CA ARG A 60 -18.80 -7.63 1.80
C ARG A 60 -17.29 -7.44 1.85
N VAL A 61 -16.77 -6.52 1.05
CA VAL A 61 -15.31 -6.28 0.97
C VAL A 61 -14.95 -5.04 1.76
N ARG A 62 -14.44 -5.24 2.98
CA ARG A 62 -13.97 -4.13 3.82
C ARG A 62 -12.76 -3.43 3.16
N PRO A 63 -12.61 -2.09 3.33
CA PRO A 63 -11.52 -1.30 2.75
C PRO A 63 -10.13 -1.89 2.97
N PHE A 64 -9.84 -2.32 4.20
CA PHE A 64 -8.56 -2.96 4.52
C PHE A 64 -8.33 -4.27 3.78
N ASN A 65 -9.34 -5.13 3.67
CA ASN A 65 -9.19 -6.40 2.97
C ASN A 65 -8.93 -6.20 1.47
N HIS A 66 -9.55 -5.17 0.88
CA HIS A 66 -9.30 -4.80 -0.51
C HIS A 66 -7.87 -4.30 -0.72
N ALA A 67 -7.38 -3.40 0.15
CA ALA A 67 -6.01 -2.94 0.12
C ALA A 67 -5.01 -4.10 0.35
N MET A 68 -5.30 -4.98 1.31
CA MET A 68 -4.50 -6.19 1.58
C MET A 68 -4.39 -7.07 0.33
N GLN A 69 -5.52 -7.36 -0.33
CA GLN A 69 -5.53 -8.15 -1.56
C GLN A 69 -4.69 -7.49 -2.66
N GLN A 70 -4.77 -6.17 -2.80
CA GLN A 70 -4.01 -5.40 -3.77
C GLN A 70 -2.50 -5.47 -3.50
N VAL A 71 -2.07 -5.30 -2.25
CA VAL A 71 -0.66 -5.38 -1.85
C VAL A 71 -0.12 -6.78 -2.02
N LEU A 72 -0.87 -7.82 -1.60
CA LEU A 72 -0.44 -9.22 -1.76
C LEU A 72 -0.26 -9.60 -3.23
N LYS A 73 -1.07 -9.04 -4.13
CA LYS A 73 -1.01 -9.33 -5.56
C LYS A 73 0.12 -8.58 -6.27
N ASN A 74 0.31 -7.30 -5.93
CA ASN A 74 1.14 -6.41 -6.73
C ASN A 74 2.28 -5.74 -5.94
N GLY A 75 2.15 -5.59 -4.63
CA GLY A 75 3.06 -4.81 -3.79
C GLY A 75 4.10 -5.64 -3.03
N ILE A 76 4.04 -6.97 -3.06
CA ILE A 76 5.08 -7.82 -2.48
C ILE A 76 5.96 -8.34 -3.61
N VAL A 77 7.24 -7.99 -3.57
CA VAL A 77 8.26 -8.37 -4.53
C VAL A 77 9.32 -9.26 -3.90
N GLY A 78 10.15 -9.90 -4.75
CA GLY A 78 11.17 -10.86 -4.31
C GLY A 78 10.63 -12.25 -4.08
N GLU A 79 11.55 -13.16 -3.73
CA GLU A 79 11.27 -14.55 -3.40
C GLU A 79 11.65 -14.82 -1.94
N TYR A 80 11.00 -15.82 -1.34
CA TYR A 80 11.33 -16.23 0.02
C TYR A 80 12.79 -16.75 0.09
N PRO A 81 13.60 -16.32 1.09
CA PRO A 81 13.23 -15.51 2.27
C PRO A 81 13.22 -13.98 2.05
N ASP A 82 13.70 -13.45 0.94
CA ASP A 82 14.00 -12.03 0.70
C ASP A 82 12.80 -11.24 0.13
N LEU A 83 11.61 -11.47 0.71
CA LEU A 83 10.40 -10.74 0.34
C LEU A 83 10.44 -9.30 0.86
N GLN A 84 10.04 -8.35 0.00
CA GLN A 84 10.00 -6.93 0.32
C GLN A 84 8.69 -6.29 -0.14
N VAL A 85 8.36 -5.14 0.46
CA VAL A 85 7.22 -4.31 0.04
C VAL A 85 7.69 -3.28 -0.96
N ASP A 86 7.10 -3.28 -2.14
CA ASP A 86 7.22 -2.20 -3.12
C ASP A 86 6.14 -1.15 -2.84
N TYR A 87 6.51 -0.11 -2.11
CA TYR A 87 5.61 0.97 -1.71
C TYR A 87 5.06 1.74 -2.90
N SER A 88 5.75 1.76 -4.05
CA SER A 88 5.26 2.42 -5.27
C SER A 88 3.99 1.78 -5.84
N ARG A 89 3.73 0.53 -5.48
CA ARG A 89 2.57 -0.24 -5.93
C ARG A 89 1.41 -0.30 -4.93
N ILE A 90 1.56 0.33 -3.77
CA ILE A 90 0.46 0.44 -2.81
C ILE A 90 -0.56 1.45 -3.33
N LEU A 91 -1.84 1.07 -3.28
CA LEU A 91 -2.95 1.96 -3.61
C LEU A 91 -3.70 2.35 -2.34
N LEU A 92 -3.90 3.65 -2.14
CA LEU A 92 -4.73 4.20 -1.06
C LEU A 92 -6.19 4.36 -1.49
N SER A 93 -6.42 4.39 -2.78
CA SER A 93 -7.74 4.40 -3.41
C SER A 93 -7.64 3.81 -4.81
N ASP A 94 -8.76 3.29 -5.33
CA ASP A 94 -8.79 2.64 -6.65
C ASP A 94 -10.16 2.91 -7.31
N GLY A 95 -10.45 4.17 -7.54
CA GLY A 95 -11.62 4.65 -8.28
C GLY A 95 -11.24 5.16 -9.67
N SER A 96 -12.24 5.66 -10.40
CA SER A 96 -12.11 6.15 -11.77
C SER A 96 -12.27 7.67 -11.89
N TYR A 97 -12.26 8.41 -10.77
CA TYR A 97 -12.36 9.86 -10.80
C TYR A 97 -11.10 10.52 -11.37
N ASP A 98 -11.19 11.78 -11.77
CA ASP A 98 -10.08 12.49 -12.41
C ASP A 98 -8.90 12.66 -11.46
N ARG A 99 -7.70 12.44 -12.00
CA ARG A 99 -6.43 12.58 -11.27
C ARG A 99 -5.90 14.00 -11.43
N LEU A 100 -4.87 14.29 -10.65
CA LEU A 100 -4.05 15.49 -10.89
C LEU A 100 -3.02 15.20 -11.97
N SER A 101 -2.72 16.24 -12.76
CA SER A 101 -1.58 16.29 -13.66
C SER A 101 -0.47 17.17 -13.05
N ALA A 102 0.75 17.02 -13.55
CA ALA A 102 1.91 17.85 -13.20
C ALA A 102 2.06 18.10 -11.68
N VAL A 103 2.17 17.00 -10.90
CA VAL A 103 2.38 17.09 -9.45
C VAL A 103 3.87 17.15 -9.16
N GLU A 104 4.30 18.21 -8.49
CA GLU A 104 5.67 18.42 -8.02
C GLU A 104 5.72 18.24 -6.50
N LEU A 105 6.75 17.56 -6.03
CA LEU A 105 7.00 17.27 -4.62
C LEU A 105 8.29 17.94 -4.20
N SER A 106 8.27 18.67 -3.09
CA SER A 106 9.44 19.32 -2.51
C SER A 106 9.47 19.20 -1.00
N ARG A 107 10.68 19.33 -0.44
CA ARG A 107 10.94 19.40 0.99
C ARG A 107 11.90 20.54 1.25
N ASP A 108 11.59 21.36 2.25
CA ASP A 108 12.42 22.47 2.72
C ASP A 108 12.39 22.55 4.26
N GLU A 109 12.95 23.62 4.82
CA GLU A 109 12.97 23.85 6.26
C GLU A 109 11.57 24.01 6.87
N SER A 110 10.57 24.43 6.08
CA SER A 110 9.17 24.58 6.51
C SER A 110 8.42 23.26 6.54
N GLY A 111 8.97 22.23 5.91
CA GLY A 111 8.34 20.90 5.85
C GLY A 111 8.26 20.32 4.46
N LEU A 112 7.17 19.61 4.21
CA LEU A 112 6.85 18.97 2.93
C LEU A 112 5.84 19.81 2.17
N GLN A 113 6.00 19.93 0.86
CA GLN A 113 5.08 20.64 -0.02
C GLN A 113 4.80 19.83 -1.28
N ILE A 114 3.56 19.87 -1.76
CA ILE A 114 3.20 19.50 -3.13
C ILE A 114 2.61 20.69 -3.86
N LYS A 115 2.96 20.81 -5.14
CA LYS A 115 2.31 21.72 -6.09
C LYS A 115 1.70 20.89 -7.21
N TYR A 116 0.55 21.31 -7.72
CA TYR A 116 -0.12 20.58 -8.78
C TYR A 116 -0.87 21.54 -9.71
N ALA A 117 -1.01 21.15 -10.98
CA ALA A 117 -1.72 21.94 -11.94
C ALA A 117 -3.21 22.02 -11.62
N ILE A 118 -3.77 23.22 -11.72
CA ILE A 118 -5.21 23.45 -11.69
C ILE A 118 -5.69 23.36 -13.14
N ASP A 119 -5.99 22.14 -13.58
CA ASP A 119 -6.47 21.87 -14.93
C ASP A 119 -8.01 21.84 -14.99
N ALA A 120 -8.54 21.90 -16.22
CA ALA A 120 -9.97 21.90 -16.48
C ALA A 120 -10.62 20.50 -16.34
N ALA A 121 -9.84 19.46 -16.09
CA ALA A 121 -10.35 18.07 -16.05
C ALA A 121 -11.18 17.77 -14.79
N GLY A 122 -11.00 18.54 -13.71
CA GLY A 122 -11.74 18.37 -12.46
C GLY A 122 -12.44 19.66 -12.02
N LYS A 123 -13.16 19.56 -10.92
CA LYS A 123 -13.86 20.70 -10.33
C LYS A 123 -12.97 21.43 -9.32
N ALA A 124 -13.12 22.75 -9.24
CA ALA A 124 -12.35 23.59 -8.32
C ALA A 124 -12.56 23.22 -6.84
N ASP A 125 -13.73 22.69 -6.50
CA ASP A 125 -14.13 22.26 -5.15
C ASP A 125 -13.85 20.78 -4.85
N ASP A 126 -13.25 20.04 -5.79
CA ASP A 126 -12.74 18.69 -5.52
C ASP A 126 -11.71 18.72 -4.40
N VAL A 127 -11.65 17.63 -3.64
CA VAL A 127 -10.72 17.50 -2.51
C VAL A 127 -9.50 16.70 -2.94
N VAL A 128 -8.33 17.25 -2.70
CA VAL A 128 -7.04 16.60 -2.86
C VAL A 128 -6.61 16.06 -1.51
N LEU A 129 -6.35 14.77 -1.45
CA LEU A 129 -5.86 14.05 -0.27
C LEU A 129 -4.40 13.67 -0.53
N TRP A 130 -3.49 14.21 0.24
CA TRP A 130 -2.07 13.91 0.17
C TRP A 130 -1.60 13.18 1.43
N THR A 131 -0.80 12.14 1.23
CA THR A 131 -0.28 11.29 2.29
C THR A 131 1.22 11.15 2.15
N ALA A 132 1.95 11.37 3.24
CA ALA A 132 3.38 11.10 3.37
C ALA A 132 3.59 10.01 4.43
N LEU A 133 4.11 8.84 4.01
CA LEU A 133 4.31 7.66 4.86
C LEU A 133 5.78 7.53 5.23
N CYS A 134 6.12 7.65 6.51
CA CYS A 134 7.41 7.22 7.06
C CYS A 134 7.34 5.74 7.45
N VAL A 135 8.07 4.91 6.73
CA VAL A 135 8.07 3.45 6.93
C VAL A 135 8.80 3.08 8.23
N GLU A 136 9.91 3.74 8.52
CA GLU A 136 10.78 3.48 9.67
C GLU A 136 10.06 3.71 11.00
N LYS A 137 9.18 4.70 11.05
CA LYS A 137 8.40 5.04 12.24
C LYS A 137 6.99 4.46 12.22
N GLU A 138 6.59 3.81 11.13
CA GLU A 138 5.23 3.30 10.92
C GLU A 138 4.15 4.39 11.09
N GLU A 139 4.48 5.64 10.65
CA GLU A 139 3.60 6.80 10.77
C GLU A 139 3.28 7.40 9.40
N ALA A 140 2.08 7.98 9.27
CA ALA A 140 1.65 8.68 8.07
C ALA A 140 1.10 10.06 8.41
N LEU A 141 1.62 11.07 7.70
CA LEU A 141 1.06 12.42 7.68
C LEU A 141 0.02 12.48 6.57
N ALA A 142 -1.13 13.09 6.87
CA ALA A 142 -2.19 13.27 5.89
C ALA A 142 -2.67 14.71 5.88
N VAL A 143 -2.72 15.30 4.70
CA VAL A 143 -3.19 16.66 4.46
C VAL A 143 -4.26 16.65 3.38
N GLN A 144 -5.25 17.51 3.51
CA GLN A 144 -6.28 17.68 2.50
C GLN A 144 -6.50 19.16 2.17
N GLY A 145 -6.93 19.43 0.96
CA GLY A 145 -7.31 20.76 0.53
C GLY A 145 -8.12 20.74 -0.75
N LYS A 146 -8.61 21.89 -1.17
CA LYS A 146 -9.35 22.01 -2.42
C LYS A 146 -8.42 21.93 -3.63
N ARG A 147 -8.89 21.37 -4.73
CA ARG A 147 -8.15 21.34 -6.00
C ARG A 147 -7.75 22.73 -6.47
N SER A 148 -8.61 23.73 -6.22
CA SER A 148 -8.33 25.12 -6.55
C SER A 148 -7.15 25.75 -5.79
N ASN A 149 -6.66 25.14 -4.72
CA ASN A 149 -5.52 25.67 -3.97
C ASN A 149 -4.20 25.58 -4.76
N GLY A 150 -4.05 24.60 -5.67
CA GLY A 150 -2.83 24.37 -6.44
C GLY A 150 -1.64 23.89 -5.62
N THR A 151 -1.74 23.89 -4.30
CA THR A 151 -0.67 23.48 -3.38
C THR A 151 -1.22 22.96 -2.07
N LEU A 152 -0.47 22.03 -1.44
CA LEU A 152 -0.66 21.59 -0.06
C LEU A 152 0.70 21.57 0.65
N GLN A 153 0.68 21.86 1.95
CA GLN A 153 1.88 21.85 2.81
C GLN A 153 1.61 21.04 4.07
N SER A 154 2.65 20.41 4.60
CA SER A 154 2.63 19.69 5.85
C SER A 154 3.89 19.99 6.64
N ALA A 155 3.76 20.54 7.83
CA ALA A 155 4.87 20.57 8.78
C ALA A 155 5.27 19.12 9.11
N VAL A 156 6.57 18.88 9.26
CA VAL A 156 7.11 17.59 9.68
C VAL A 156 7.36 17.65 11.18
N PRO A 157 6.72 16.78 11.99
CA PRO A 157 7.00 16.67 13.41
C PRO A 157 8.47 16.41 13.69
N SER A 158 9.01 16.93 14.81
CA SER A 158 10.44 16.85 15.13
C SER A 158 10.99 15.42 15.13
N HIS A 159 10.21 14.44 15.59
CA HIS A 159 10.61 13.03 15.61
C HIS A 159 10.61 12.35 14.23
N LEU A 160 10.13 13.05 13.18
CA LEU A 160 10.10 12.58 11.79
C LEU A 160 11.02 13.40 10.86
N ILE A 161 11.77 14.37 11.37
CA ILE A 161 12.59 15.26 10.54
C ILE A 161 13.63 14.48 9.71
N GLU A 162 14.21 13.44 10.25
CA GLU A 162 15.22 12.62 9.55
C GLU A 162 14.61 11.50 8.69
N CYS A 163 13.29 11.34 8.73
CA CYS A 163 12.61 10.30 7.98
C CYS A 163 12.53 10.64 6.50
N ARG A 164 12.59 9.59 5.67
CA ARG A 164 12.19 9.65 4.27
C ARG A 164 10.73 9.22 4.15
N PHE A 165 10.00 9.89 3.27
CA PHE A 165 8.57 9.65 3.12
C PHE A 165 8.23 9.14 1.73
N HIS A 166 7.39 8.09 1.67
CA HIS A 166 6.68 7.71 0.46
C HIS A 166 5.43 8.57 0.32
N HIS A 167 5.26 9.20 -0.82
CA HIS A 167 4.18 10.15 -1.05
C HIS A 167 3.11 9.58 -1.98
N TYR A 168 1.86 9.76 -1.58
CA TYR A 168 0.68 9.35 -2.34
C TYR A 168 -0.32 10.49 -2.43
N ILE A 169 -0.99 10.61 -3.56
CA ILE A 169 -2.04 11.60 -3.76
C ILE A 169 -3.30 10.93 -4.32
N THR A 170 -4.43 11.40 -3.86
CA THR A 170 -5.77 10.96 -4.31
C THR A 170 -6.65 12.17 -4.45
N VAL A 171 -7.48 12.20 -5.47
CA VAL A 171 -8.53 13.21 -5.64
C VAL A 171 -9.87 12.56 -5.37
N CYS A 172 -10.77 13.31 -4.74
CA CYS A 172 -12.17 12.91 -4.62
C CYS A 172 -13.10 14.10 -4.85
N ASP A 173 -14.36 13.82 -5.17
CA ASP A 173 -15.37 14.85 -5.22
C ASP A 173 -15.61 15.42 -3.80
N ARG A 174 -16.15 16.64 -3.74
CA ARG A 174 -16.39 17.36 -2.46
C ARG A 174 -17.22 16.57 -1.44
N ASP A 175 -18.07 15.65 -1.92
CA ASP A 175 -18.95 14.85 -1.07
C ASP A 175 -18.33 13.52 -0.65
N TYR A 176 -17.07 13.24 -1.04
CA TYR A 176 -16.36 11.97 -0.80
C TYR A 176 -17.14 10.74 -1.29
N LYS A 177 -17.79 10.86 -2.47
CA LYS A 177 -18.56 9.79 -3.09
C LYS A 177 -17.80 9.07 -4.20
N ARG A 178 -16.95 9.81 -4.94
CA ARG A 178 -16.13 9.30 -6.04
C ARG A 178 -14.68 9.60 -5.77
N PHE A 179 -13.81 8.65 -6.05
CA PHE A 179 -12.37 8.75 -5.81
C PHE A 179 -11.60 8.45 -7.10
N SER A 180 -10.47 9.11 -7.26
CA SER A 180 -9.48 8.71 -8.25
C SER A 180 -8.73 7.47 -7.78
N ARG A 181 -8.05 6.79 -8.69
CA ARG A 181 -6.98 5.88 -8.31
C ARG A 181 -5.81 6.68 -7.75
N SER A 182 -5.28 6.31 -6.59
CA SER A 182 -4.16 7.01 -5.99
C SER A 182 -2.91 6.96 -6.89
N GLN A 183 -2.13 8.04 -6.86
CA GLN A 183 -0.86 8.18 -7.57
C GLN A 183 0.27 8.16 -6.54
N TYR A 184 1.31 7.37 -6.81
CA TYR A 184 2.56 7.41 -6.07
C TYR A 184 3.45 8.50 -6.67
N LEU A 185 3.99 9.40 -5.83
CA LEU A 185 4.78 10.56 -6.26
C LEU A 185 6.28 10.38 -6.07
N GLY A 186 6.70 9.28 -5.46
CA GLY A 186 8.11 9.05 -5.12
C GLY A 186 8.38 9.08 -3.62
N MET A 187 9.67 9.07 -3.28
CA MET A 187 10.17 9.10 -1.90
C MET A 187 11.21 10.23 -1.77
N ILE A 188 11.00 11.13 -0.83
CA ILE A 188 11.97 12.18 -0.45
C ILE A 188 12.19 12.22 1.05
#